data_175ae3223a6578769bc5ca1671b34f15
#
_entry.id   175ae3223a6578769bc5ca1671b34f15
#
_cell.length_a   1.000
_cell.length_b   1.000
_cell.length_c   1.000
_cell.angle_alpha   90.00
_cell.angle_beta   90.00
_cell.angle_gamma   90.00
#
_symmetry.space_group_name_H-M   'P 1'
#
loop_
_entity.id
_entity.type
_entity.pdbx_description
1 polymer ?
#
loop_
_entity_poly.entity_id
_entity_poly.type
_entity_poly.pdbx_seq_one_letter_code
_entity_poly.pdbx_strand_id
1 'polypeptide(L)'
;MATSWSGPGRAGERWLQSAYGCRAFNPEQRERGQISLLILGFTVIALMLIIGGVDVTAVQLARTRLLDAADGAALDASDALDSRSAYSSGLRSAVEISDASVRDSASQYLAVQARPLGVSAWVLADGTGSPDGQTAVIRLRGTADIPIAASVLSAFGGFVNITVESRARSGLR
;
A
#
# COMPACT_ATOMS: atom_id res chain seq x y z
N MET A 1 77.15 -54.75 52.47
CA MET A 1 77.06 -53.25 52.24
C MET A 1 76.33 -53.05 50.95
N ALA A 2 75.05 -52.77 51.01
CA ALA A 2 74.20 -52.51 49.85
C ALA A 2 73.75 -51.06 49.94
N THR A 3 74.23 -50.25 49.04
CA THR A 3 73.84 -48.86 48.92
C THR A 3 72.63 -48.76 48.01
N SER A 4 71.46 -48.36 48.57
CA SER A 4 70.24 -48.12 47.88
C SER A 4 70.35 -46.73 47.12
N TRP A 5 70.15 -46.78 45.84
CA TRP A 5 70.09 -45.60 45.01
C TRP A 5 68.61 -45.15 44.78
N SER A 6 68.25 -44.04 45.39
CA SER A 6 66.94 -43.45 45.23
C SER A 6 66.99 -42.50 44.03
N GLY A 7 66.29 -42.85 42.95
CA GLY A 7 66.17 -42.03 41.76
C GLY A 7 65.26 -40.77 41.98
N PRO A 8 65.50 -39.68 41.25
CA PRO A 8 64.78 -38.41 41.41
C PRO A 8 63.34 -38.52 40.91
N GLY A 9 62.47 -37.93 41.70
CA GLY A 9 61.03 -37.97 41.56
C GLY A 9 60.50 -37.41 40.24
N ARG A 10 59.45 -38.03 39.80
CA ARG A 10 58.60 -37.69 38.64
C ARG A 10 57.84 -36.34 38.86
N ALA A 11 58.55 -35.23 38.89
CA ALA A 11 57.91 -33.90 39.00
C ALA A 11 57.76 -33.19 37.66
N GLY A 12 58.23 -33.80 36.56
CA GLY A 12 58.29 -33.17 35.25
C GLY A 12 57.08 -33.41 34.33
N GLU A 13 56.21 -34.37 34.61
CA GLU A 13 55.14 -34.74 33.65
C GLU A 13 53.80 -34.03 33.85
N ARG A 14 53.67 -33.25 34.93
CA ARG A 14 52.42 -32.53 35.18
C ARG A 14 52.28 -31.21 34.40
N TRP A 15 53.35 -30.69 33.84
CA TRP A 15 53.31 -29.41 33.16
C TRP A 15 52.91 -29.49 31.70
N LEU A 16 52.95 -30.65 31.07
CA LEU A 16 52.59 -30.84 29.67
C LEU A 16 51.11 -31.16 29.43
N GLN A 17 50.34 -31.49 30.45
CA GLN A 17 48.88 -31.75 30.30
C GLN A 17 48.01 -30.52 30.41
N SER A 18 48.56 -29.35 30.77
CA SER A 18 47.80 -28.12 30.93
C SER A 18 47.77 -27.22 29.68
N ALA A 19 48.55 -27.56 28.65
CA ALA A 19 48.74 -26.70 27.48
C ALA A 19 47.86 -27.08 26.26
N TYR A 20 47.19 -28.20 26.27
CA TYR A 20 46.28 -28.60 25.19
C TYR A 20 44.85 -28.72 25.73
N GLY A 21 44.34 -27.60 26.25
CA GLY A 21 42.90 -27.36 26.31
C GLY A 21 42.37 -27.20 24.90
N CYS A 22 42.38 -28.28 24.11
CA CYS A 22 41.53 -28.37 22.94
C CYS A 22 40.10 -28.15 23.43
N ARG A 23 39.60 -26.92 23.31
CA ARG A 23 38.13 -26.70 23.35
C ARG A 23 37.60 -27.69 22.35
N ALA A 24 37.05 -28.77 22.84
CA ALA A 24 36.26 -29.73 22.06
C ALA A 24 35.20 -28.87 21.36
N PHE A 25 35.39 -28.65 20.07
CA PHE A 25 34.49 -27.93 19.20
C PHE A 25 33.23 -28.82 19.13
N ASN A 26 32.23 -28.47 19.93
CA ASN A 26 31.00 -29.27 20.05
C ASN A 26 30.17 -29.01 18.77
N PRO A 27 30.12 -29.95 17.82
CA PRO A 27 29.42 -29.77 16.55
C PRO A 27 27.90 -29.54 16.74
N GLU A 28 27.34 -30.07 17.83
CA GLU A 28 25.91 -29.90 18.14
C GLU A 28 25.50 -28.46 18.44
N GLN A 29 26.42 -27.58 18.88
CA GLN A 29 26.10 -26.16 19.09
C GLN A 29 26.01 -25.38 17.77
N ARG A 30 26.65 -25.88 16.72
CA ARG A 30 26.62 -25.23 15.40
C ARG A 30 25.30 -25.44 14.68
N GLU A 31 24.68 -26.60 14.85
CA GLU A 31 23.41 -26.96 14.24
C GLU A 31 22.22 -26.20 14.86
N ARG A 32 22.24 -25.97 16.17
CA ARG A 32 21.22 -25.20 16.88
C ARG A 32 21.18 -23.74 16.44
N GLY A 33 22.32 -23.15 16.10
CA GLY A 33 22.38 -21.77 15.59
C GLY A 33 21.81 -21.62 14.17
N GLN A 34 21.98 -22.61 13.30
CA GLN A 34 21.49 -22.58 11.93
C GLN A 34 19.94 -22.66 11.89
N ILE A 35 19.33 -23.50 12.70
CA ILE A 35 17.86 -23.64 12.77
C ILE A 35 17.24 -22.33 13.30
N SER A 36 17.82 -21.73 14.35
CA SER A 36 17.34 -20.48 14.90
C SER A 36 17.42 -19.31 13.90
N LEU A 37 18.49 -19.24 13.12
CA LEU A 37 18.65 -18.24 12.08
C LEU A 37 17.61 -18.43 10.96
N LEU A 38 17.36 -19.68 10.56
CA LEU A 38 16.38 -20.03 9.55
C LEU A 38 14.96 -19.67 10.02
N ILE A 39 14.61 -20.01 11.26
CA ILE A 39 13.31 -19.64 11.85
C ILE A 39 13.17 -18.12 11.91
N LEU A 40 14.18 -17.41 12.37
CA LEU A 40 14.17 -15.94 12.41
C LEU A 40 13.98 -15.34 11.00
N GLY A 41 14.74 -15.83 10.01
CA GLY A 41 14.60 -15.39 8.63
C GLY A 41 13.22 -15.62 8.07
N PHE A 42 12.65 -16.81 8.31
CA PHE A 42 11.30 -17.15 7.87
C PHE A 42 10.23 -16.27 8.55
N THR A 43 10.41 -16.00 9.83
CA THR A 43 9.50 -15.11 10.60
C THR A 43 9.52 -13.70 10.03
N VAL A 44 10.69 -13.16 9.72
CA VAL A 44 10.82 -11.81 9.12
C VAL A 44 10.12 -11.76 7.75
N ILE A 45 10.32 -12.78 6.90
CA ILE A 45 9.66 -12.86 5.60
C ILE A 45 8.14 -12.95 5.77
N ALA A 46 7.66 -13.79 6.68
CA ALA A 46 6.23 -13.93 6.95
C ALA A 46 5.62 -12.60 7.43
N LEU A 47 6.29 -11.89 8.33
CA LEU A 47 5.84 -10.56 8.78
C LEU A 47 5.81 -9.54 7.64
N MET A 48 6.82 -9.51 6.76
CA MET A 48 6.83 -8.62 5.60
C MET A 48 5.67 -8.91 4.64
N LEU A 49 5.34 -10.18 4.42
CA LEU A 49 4.21 -10.57 3.58
C LEU A 49 2.86 -10.15 4.19
N ILE A 50 2.71 -10.31 5.51
CA ILE A 50 1.48 -9.89 6.21
C ILE A 50 1.32 -8.37 6.12
N ILE A 51 2.37 -7.60 6.43
CA ILE A 51 2.36 -6.14 6.36
C ILE A 51 2.05 -5.67 4.94
N GLY A 52 2.74 -6.20 3.95
CA GLY A 52 2.50 -5.87 2.55
C GLY A 52 1.08 -6.21 2.09
N GLY A 53 0.52 -7.34 2.54
CA GLY A 53 -0.86 -7.73 2.26
C GLY A 53 -1.89 -6.74 2.83
N VAL A 54 -1.68 -6.27 4.05
CA VAL A 54 -2.55 -5.26 4.69
C VAL A 54 -2.51 -3.95 3.93
N ASP A 55 -1.31 -3.46 3.59
CA ASP A 55 -1.15 -2.19 2.88
C ASP A 55 -1.74 -2.23 1.46
N VAL A 56 -1.53 -3.33 0.72
CA VAL A 56 -2.15 -3.52 -0.61
C VAL A 56 -3.68 -3.52 -0.49
N THR A 57 -4.24 -4.19 0.50
CA THR A 57 -5.69 -4.22 0.74
C THR A 57 -6.23 -2.82 1.05
N ALA A 58 -5.52 -2.03 1.86
CA ALA A 58 -5.90 -0.66 2.18
C ALA A 58 -5.93 0.23 0.91
N VAL A 59 -4.93 0.12 0.03
CA VAL A 59 -4.88 0.84 -1.24
C VAL A 59 -6.04 0.43 -2.17
N GLN A 60 -6.35 -0.86 -2.26
CA GLN A 60 -7.48 -1.34 -3.08
C GLN A 60 -8.82 -0.82 -2.54
N LEU A 61 -9.00 -0.80 -1.23
CA LEU A 61 -10.21 -0.26 -0.61
C LEU A 61 -10.34 1.25 -0.83
N ALA A 62 -9.23 2.00 -0.72
CA ALA A 62 -9.20 3.42 -1.05
C ALA A 62 -9.58 3.66 -2.53
N ARG A 63 -9.09 2.82 -3.44
CA ARG A 63 -9.44 2.88 -4.87
C ARG A 63 -10.93 2.65 -5.11
N THR A 64 -11.52 1.63 -4.49
CA THR A 64 -12.95 1.35 -4.63
C THR A 64 -13.79 2.53 -4.14
N ARG A 65 -13.47 3.08 -2.98
CA ARG A 65 -14.17 4.24 -2.42
C ARG A 65 -14.00 5.51 -3.25
N LEU A 66 -12.83 5.70 -3.85
CA LEU A 66 -12.60 6.81 -4.76
C LEU A 66 -13.41 6.64 -6.06
N LEU A 67 -13.56 5.39 -6.54
CA LEU A 67 -14.42 5.07 -7.69
C LEU A 67 -15.88 5.35 -7.37
N ASP A 68 -16.37 4.94 -6.20
CA ASP A 68 -17.74 5.22 -5.74
C ASP A 68 -18.03 6.73 -5.71
N ALA A 69 -17.05 7.55 -5.28
CA ALA A 69 -17.18 9.00 -5.30
C ALA A 69 -17.19 9.57 -6.73
N ALA A 70 -16.39 9.00 -7.65
CA ALA A 70 -16.40 9.38 -9.05
C ALA A 70 -17.70 8.98 -9.75
N ASP A 71 -18.28 7.82 -9.41
CA ASP A 71 -19.55 7.36 -9.93
C ASP A 71 -20.69 8.28 -9.48
N GLY A 72 -20.70 8.66 -8.19
CA GLY A 72 -21.68 9.64 -7.67
C GLY A 72 -21.58 10.98 -8.38
N ALA A 73 -20.36 11.50 -8.60
CA ALA A 73 -20.14 12.73 -9.31
C ALA A 73 -20.53 12.66 -10.80
N ALA A 74 -20.33 11.51 -11.45
CA ALA A 74 -20.74 11.30 -12.84
C ALA A 74 -22.26 11.25 -12.99
N LEU A 75 -22.95 10.58 -12.08
CA LEU A 75 -24.42 10.54 -12.05
C LEU A 75 -24.99 11.92 -11.78
N ASP A 76 -24.51 12.64 -10.76
CA ASP A 76 -24.95 14.00 -10.46
C ASP A 76 -24.75 14.94 -11.65
N ALA A 77 -23.60 14.86 -12.30
CA ALA A 77 -23.33 15.66 -13.50
C ALA A 77 -24.30 15.34 -14.65
N SER A 78 -24.62 14.06 -14.88
CA SER A 78 -25.57 13.67 -15.94
C SER A 78 -26.99 14.13 -15.63
N ASP A 79 -27.46 14.01 -14.38
CA ASP A 79 -28.80 14.40 -13.95
C ASP A 79 -28.99 15.93 -13.94
N ALA A 80 -27.98 16.68 -13.48
CA ALA A 80 -28.03 18.14 -13.49
C ALA A 80 -28.16 18.71 -14.91
N LEU A 81 -27.60 18.02 -15.89
CA LEU A 81 -27.64 18.41 -17.30
C LEU A 81 -29.00 18.08 -17.94
N ASP A 82 -29.58 16.91 -17.61
CA ASP A 82 -30.92 16.54 -18.05
C ASP A 82 -31.97 17.52 -17.52
N SER A 83 -31.86 17.93 -16.27
CA SER A 83 -32.76 18.91 -15.65
C SER A 83 -32.67 20.27 -16.34
N ARG A 84 -31.44 20.79 -16.60
CA ARG A 84 -31.24 22.08 -17.29
C ARG A 84 -31.78 22.05 -18.74
N SER A 85 -31.59 20.93 -19.44
CA SER A 85 -32.08 20.76 -20.81
C SER A 85 -33.62 20.77 -20.88
N ALA A 86 -34.27 20.09 -19.92
CA ALA A 86 -35.72 20.06 -19.83
C ALA A 86 -36.33 21.46 -19.59
N TYR A 87 -35.65 22.30 -18.80
CA TYR A 87 -36.17 23.65 -18.48
C TYR A 87 -35.84 24.68 -19.58
N SER A 88 -34.73 24.56 -20.32
CA SER A 88 -34.30 25.60 -21.26
C SER A 88 -34.78 25.39 -22.69
N SER A 89 -34.95 24.17 -23.15
CA SER A 89 -35.20 23.87 -24.57
C SER A 89 -36.53 23.13 -24.84
N GLY A 90 -37.27 22.78 -23.79
CA GLY A 90 -38.41 21.89 -23.94
C GLY A 90 -37.93 20.47 -24.32
N LEU A 91 -38.80 19.47 -24.22
CA LEU A 91 -38.50 18.04 -24.40
C LEU A 91 -38.00 17.62 -25.81
N ARG A 92 -37.56 18.57 -26.67
CA ARG A 92 -37.26 18.29 -28.09
C ARG A 92 -35.81 18.52 -28.53
N SER A 93 -34.94 19.02 -27.67
CA SER A 93 -33.53 19.24 -28.03
C SER A 93 -32.63 18.64 -26.93
N ALA A 94 -31.87 17.64 -27.29
CA ALA A 94 -30.75 17.21 -26.45
C ALA A 94 -29.77 18.38 -26.34
N VAL A 95 -29.63 18.96 -25.15
CA VAL A 95 -28.62 19.98 -24.91
C VAL A 95 -27.27 19.27 -24.83
N GLU A 96 -26.36 19.71 -25.65
CA GLU A 96 -25.01 19.18 -25.69
C GLU A 96 -24.32 19.43 -24.34
N ILE A 97 -23.87 18.38 -23.70
CA ILE A 97 -23.15 18.41 -22.43
C ILE A 97 -21.75 18.98 -22.69
N SER A 98 -21.42 20.11 -22.10
CA SER A 98 -20.08 20.69 -22.24
C SER A 98 -19.12 20.21 -21.18
N ASP A 99 -17.82 20.16 -21.51
CA ASP A 99 -16.76 19.82 -20.54
C ASP A 99 -16.79 20.72 -19.29
N ALA A 100 -17.11 22.02 -19.50
CA ALA A 100 -17.17 22.98 -18.41
C ALA A 100 -18.32 22.68 -17.44
N SER A 101 -19.51 22.33 -17.97
CA SER A 101 -20.67 22.00 -17.12
C SER A 101 -20.47 20.73 -16.33
N VAL A 102 -19.84 19.71 -16.92
CA VAL A 102 -19.48 18.47 -16.21
C VAL A 102 -18.51 18.75 -15.08
N ARG A 103 -17.46 19.53 -15.34
CA ARG A 103 -16.46 19.87 -14.29
C ARG A 103 -17.07 20.70 -13.16
N ASP A 104 -17.96 21.64 -13.48
CA ASP A 104 -18.62 22.48 -12.50
C ASP A 104 -19.53 21.64 -11.57
N SER A 105 -20.42 20.82 -12.14
CA SER A 105 -21.30 19.92 -11.37
C SER A 105 -20.48 18.93 -10.51
N ALA A 106 -19.46 18.29 -11.11
CA ALA A 106 -18.61 17.37 -10.36
C ALA A 106 -17.84 18.05 -9.22
N SER A 107 -17.36 19.27 -9.44
CA SER A 107 -16.66 20.03 -8.41
C SER A 107 -17.58 20.41 -7.25
N GLN A 108 -18.82 20.82 -7.54
CA GLN A 108 -19.83 21.13 -6.54
C GLN A 108 -20.21 19.89 -5.74
N TYR A 109 -20.46 18.76 -6.40
CA TYR A 109 -20.73 17.48 -5.72
C TYR A 109 -19.61 17.08 -4.78
N LEU A 110 -18.37 17.09 -5.26
CA LEU A 110 -17.20 16.70 -4.46
C LEU A 110 -16.89 17.67 -3.33
N ALA A 111 -17.27 18.95 -3.44
CA ALA A 111 -17.08 19.96 -2.40
C ALA A 111 -17.94 19.70 -1.15
N VAL A 112 -19.15 19.15 -1.34
CA VAL A 112 -20.04 18.82 -0.22
C VAL A 112 -19.90 17.39 0.27
N GLN A 113 -19.28 16.52 -0.52
CA GLN A 113 -19.07 15.13 -0.16
C GLN A 113 -17.92 14.97 0.84
N ALA A 114 -18.15 14.22 1.91
CA ALA A 114 -17.08 13.85 2.83
C ALA A 114 -16.04 12.96 2.14
N ARG A 115 -14.77 13.25 2.34
CA ARG A 115 -13.71 12.41 1.80
C ARG A 115 -13.80 10.99 2.36
N PRO A 116 -13.70 9.95 1.50
CA PRO A 116 -13.74 8.57 1.96
C PRO A 116 -12.56 8.23 2.88
N LEU A 117 -12.78 7.32 3.80
CA LEU A 117 -11.72 6.79 4.65
C LEU A 117 -10.62 6.16 3.80
N GLY A 118 -9.36 6.44 4.15
CA GLY A 118 -8.19 5.94 3.41
C GLY A 118 -7.80 6.77 2.19
N VAL A 119 -8.44 7.94 1.98
CA VAL A 119 -8.08 8.91 0.94
C VAL A 119 -7.79 10.26 1.61
N SER A 120 -6.53 10.68 1.62
CA SER A 120 -6.10 11.92 2.27
C SER A 120 -6.39 13.17 1.43
N ALA A 121 -6.34 13.04 0.12
CA ALA A 121 -6.62 14.13 -0.81
C ALA A 121 -7.27 13.60 -2.09
N TRP A 122 -8.10 14.42 -2.73
CA TRP A 122 -8.61 14.15 -4.07
C TRP A 122 -8.69 15.44 -4.90
N VAL A 123 -8.64 15.27 -6.22
CA VAL A 123 -8.75 16.35 -7.19
C VAL A 123 -9.29 15.81 -8.51
N LEU A 124 -10.11 16.62 -9.20
CA LEU A 124 -10.51 16.30 -10.57
C LEU A 124 -9.27 16.32 -11.47
N ALA A 125 -9.08 15.24 -12.21
CA ALA A 125 -7.95 15.09 -13.12
C ALA A 125 -8.32 15.54 -14.54
N ASP A 126 -7.28 15.77 -15.34
CA ASP A 126 -7.42 16.10 -16.76
C ASP A 126 -8.17 15.01 -17.52
N GLY A 127 -9.00 15.42 -18.49
CA GLY A 127 -9.88 14.53 -19.22
C GLY A 127 -11.24 14.30 -18.56
N THR A 128 -11.57 15.02 -17.47
CA THR A 128 -12.93 15.17 -16.96
C THR A 128 -13.71 16.08 -17.92
N GLY A 129 -14.88 15.65 -18.38
CA GLY A 129 -15.71 16.40 -19.34
C GLY A 129 -16.71 15.51 -20.08
N SER A 130 -17.15 15.93 -21.25
CA SER A 130 -18.09 15.19 -22.10
C SER A 130 -17.55 15.08 -23.53
N PRO A 131 -16.86 14.00 -23.88
CA PRO A 131 -16.23 13.86 -25.20
C PRO A 131 -17.22 13.70 -26.36
N ASP A 132 -18.44 13.25 -26.08
CA ASP A 132 -19.51 13.00 -27.07
C ASP A 132 -20.74 13.90 -26.90
N GLY A 133 -20.69 14.86 -25.98
CA GLY A 133 -21.83 15.71 -25.66
C GLY A 133 -23.00 15.01 -25.00
N GLN A 134 -22.89 13.73 -24.62
CA GLN A 134 -23.97 12.92 -24.02
C GLN A 134 -23.53 12.13 -22.79
N THR A 135 -22.22 11.91 -22.66
CA THR A 135 -21.63 11.12 -21.58
C THR A 135 -20.80 12.01 -20.68
N ALA A 136 -21.14 12.07 -19.41
CA ALA A 136 -20.29 12.68 -18.39
C ALA A 136 -19.17 11.73 -18.03
N VAL A 137 -17.92 12.13 -18.23
CA VAL A 137 -16.71 11.38 -17.87
C VAL A 137 -16.03 12.12 -16.72
N ILE A 138 -15.93 11.45 -15.58
CA ILE A 138 -15.26 12.00 -14.40
C ILE A 138 -13.98 11.22 -14.15
N ARG A 139 -12.86 11.94 -14.15
CA ARG A 139 -11.56 11.43 -13.72
C ARG A 139 -11.18 12.03 -12.39
N LEU A 140 -11.01 11.18 -11.38
CA LEU A 140 -10.66 11.58 -10.03
C LEU A 140 -9.31 11.01 -9.66
N ARG A 141 -8.41 11.89 -9.22
CA ARG A 141 -7.12 11.49 -8.66
C ARG A 141 -7.18 11.67 -7.16
N GLY A 142 -6.78 10.64 -6.41
CA GLY A 142 -6.68 10.68 -4.97
C GLY A 142 -5.35 10.13 -4.47
N THR A 143 -4.97 10.53 -3.27
CA THR A 143 -3.82 9.98 -2.54
C THR A 143 -4.33 9.00 -1.51
N ALA A 144 -3.89 7.73 -1.62
CA ALA A 144 -4.25 6.70 -0.65
C ALA A 144 -3.41 6.79 0.62
N ASP A 145 -4.07 6.59 1.76
CA ASP A 145 -3.41 6.42 3.04
C ASP A 145 -2.94 4.97 3.20
N ILE A 146 -1.67 4.80 3.53
CA ILE A 146 -1.06 3.49 3.76
C ILE A 146 -0.87 3.34 5.27
N PRO A 147 -1.54 2.37 5.92
CA PRO A 147 -1.58 2.33 7.38
C PRO A 147 -0.25 1.96 8.04
N ILE A 148 0.56 1.10 7.43
CA ILE A 148 1.75 0.55 8.08
C ILE A 148 3.04 1.05 7.40
N ALA A 149 3.15 0.95 6.08
CA ALA A 149 4.35 1.34 5.36
C ALA A 149 4.48 2.86 5.11
N ALA A 150 3.50 3.68 5.52
CA ALA A 150 3.49 5.13 5.29
C ALA A 150 4.76 5.82 5.81
N SER A 151 5.24 5.46 6.99
CA SER A 151 6.44 6.06 7.59
C SER A 151 7.71 5.75 6.80
N VAL A 152 7.80 4.56 6.23
CA VAL A 152 8.93 4.14 5.38
C VAL A 152 8.84 4.79 4.01
N LEU A 153 7.65 4.75 3.38
CA LEU A 153 7.44 5.36 2.07
C LEU A 153 7.66 6.88 2.09
N SER A 154 7.19 7.57 3.13
CA SER A 154 7.37 9.03 3.24
C SER A 154 8.83 9.43 3.37
N ALA A 155 9.67 8.62 4.03
CA ALA A 155 11.12 8.84 4.11
C ALA A 155 11.80 8.79 2.73
N PHE A 156 11.22 8.06 1.77
CA PHE A 156 11.67 7.99 0.37
C PHE A 156 10.88 8.93 -0.57
N GLY A 157 10.03 9.81 -0.02
CA GLY A 157 9.22 10.75 -0.81
C GLY A 157 8.10 10.06 -1.60
N GLY A 158 7.72 8.82 -1.27
CA GLY A 158 6.71 8.05 -1.97
C GLY A 158 5.31 8.24 -1.39
N PHE A 159 4.36 8.60 -2.27
CA PHE A 159 2.92 8.59 -2.01
C PHE A 159 2.24 7.71 -3.05
N VAL A 160 1.19 6.99 -2.65
CA VAL A 160 0.41 6.19 -3.59
C VAL A 160 -0.72 7.05 -4.13
N ASN A 161 -0.55 7.50 -5.38
CA ASN A 161 -1.60 8.19 -6.12
C ASN A 161 -2.44 7.18 -6.91
N ILE A 162 -3.75 7.31 -6.78
CA ILE A 162 -4.74 6.49 -7.48
C ILE A 162 -5.50 7.40 -8.42
N THR A 163 -5.68 6.98 -9.66
CA THR A 163 -6.58 7.65 -10.61
C THR A 163 -7.67 6.68 -10.99
N VAL A 164 -8.91 7.14 -10.91
CA VAL A 164 -10.11 6.39 -11.32
C VAL A 164 -10.86 7.19 -12.37
N GLU A 165 -11.62 6.49 -13.19
CA GLU A 165 -12.50 7.08 -14.20
C GLU A 165 -13.88 6.46 -14.06
N SER A 166 -14.90 7.31 -14.07
CA SER A 166 -16.29 6.92 -14.16
C SER A 166 -17.00 7.60 -15.30
N ARG A 167 -18.04 6.98 -15.83
CA ARG A 167 -18.84 7.45 -16.96
C ARG A 167 -20.30 7.27 -16.68
N ALA A 168 -21.08 8.34 -16.79
CA ALA A 168 -22.53 8.28 -16.76
C ALA A 168 -23.10 8.89 -18.05
N ARG A 169 -24.07 8.23 -18.64
CA ARG A 169 -24.74 8.73 -19.85
C ARG A 169 -26.13 9.20 -19.50
N SER A 170 -26.44 10.43 -19.90
CA SER A 170 -27.80 10.93 -19.86
C SER A 170 -28.64 10.19 -20.91
N GLY A 171 -29.73 9.59 -20.49
CA GLY A 171 -30.56 8.79 -21.37
C GLY A 171 -32.03 9.06 -21.09
N LEU A 172 -32.59 10.12 -21.68
CA LEU A 172 -34.03 10.19 -21.88
C LEU A 172 -34.41 9.17 -22.97
N ARG A 173 -35.12 8.11 -22.59
CA ARG A 173 -35.89 7.26 -23.52
C ARG A 173 -37.26 7.80 -23.67
#